data_99696da95eee829879e78ebccc6741d2
#
_entry.id   99696da95eee829879e78ebccc6741d2
#
_cell.length_a   1.000
_cell.length_b   1.000
_cell.length_c   1.000
_cell.angle_alpha   90.00
_cell.angle_beta   90.00
_cell.angle_gamma   90.00
#
_symmetry.space_group_name_H-M   'P 1'
#
loop_
_entity.id
_entity.type
_entity.pdbx_description
1 polymer ?
#
loop_
_entity_poly.entity_id
_entity_poly.type
_entity_poly.pdbx_seq_one_letter_code
_entity_poly.pdbx_strand_id
1 'polypeptide(L)'
;MRHPDAPAPGELLGAHYEQCFGCGGDQPHGLHLEARAGEGVTITAEFTVRAAHQGAPGLAHGGVLASALDETLGSLNWLLRTIAVTGRLETDFVRPVPVDTVLYLQAEVTAVAGRKIYSTAIGRIGAPDGPVAVRADALFIEVKVDHFIDNGRPQEIRAAMDDPDQVRRTRAFEVNP
;
A
#
# COMPACT_ATOMS: atom_id res chain seq x y z
N MET A 1 -12.57 -11.97 5.65
CA MET A 1 -12.16 -13.30 5.11
C MET A 1 -11.49 -13.06 3.77
N ARG A 2 -10.33 -13.67 3.50
CA ARG A 2 -9.63 -13.57 2.21
C ARG A 2 -10.54 -14.02 1.07
N HIS A 3 -10.53 -13.29 -0.05
CA HIS A 3 -11.31 -13.66 -1.23
C HIS A 3 -10.71 -14.94 -1.88
N PRO A 4 -11.53 -15.87 -2.41
CA PRO A 4 -11.01 -17.11 -3.04
C PRO A 4 -10.09 -16.85 -4.23
N ASP A 5 -10.33 -15.80 -5.01
CA ASP A 5 -9.53 -15.40 -6.18
C ASP A 5 -8.41 -14.38 -5.81
N ALA A 6 -8.11 -14.21 -4.54
CA ALA A 6 -7.01 -13.33 -4.13
C ALA A 6 -5.66 -13.92 -4.55
N PRO A 7 -4.64 -13.07 -4.80
CA PRO A 7 -3.28 -13.51 -5.08
C PRO A 7 -2.79 -14.53 -4.06
N ALA A 8 -2.06 -15.56 -4.50
CA ALA A 8 -1.56 -16.61 -3.62
C ALA A 8 -0.51 -16.07 -2.61
N PRO A 9 -0.34 -16.70 -1.43
CA PRO A 9 0.74 -16.34 -0.51
C PRO A 9 2.11 -16.40 -1.21
N GLY A 10 2.93 -15.36 -0.98
CA GLY A 10 4.22 -15.14 -1.63
C GLY A 10 4.15 -14.42 -2.99
N GLU A 11 2.97 -14.32 -3.60
CA GLU A 11 2.80 -13.63 -4.89
C GLU A 11 3.02 -12.12 -4.74
N LEU A 12 3.78 -11.54 -5.70
CA LEU A 12 3.98 -10.10 -5.81
C LEU A 12 2.68 -9.46 -6.34
N LEU A 13 2.21 -8.41 -5.69
CA LEU A 13 0.93 -7.79 -6.04
C LEU A 13 1.01 -6.86 -7.25
N GLY A 14 2.17 -6.29 -7.53
CA GLY A 14 2.31 -5.27 -8.57
C GLY A 14 1.75 -3.90 -8.15
N ALA A 15 1.79 -2.94 -9.07
CA ALA A 15 1.23 -1.63 -8.86
C ALA A 15 -0.28 -1.61 -9.17
N HIS A 16 -1.07 -0.90 -8.38
CA HIS A 16 -2.47 -0.68 -8.71
C HIS A 16 -2.67 0.43 -9.76
N TYR A 17 -1.68 1.28 -9.94
CA TYR A 17 -1.62 2.34 -10.94
C TYR A 17 -0.16 2.75 -11.17
N GLU A 18 0.31 2.81 -12.42
CA GLU A 18 1.72 3.05 -12.73
C GLU A 18 2.25 4.41 -12.28
N GLN A 19 1.38 5.42 -12.16
CA GLN A 19 1.72 6.74 -11.64
C GLN A 19 1.44 6.89 -10.14
N CYS A 20 1.13 5.81 -9.42
CA CYS A 20 0.92 5.86 -7.97
C CYS A 20 2.24 6.22 -7.26
N PHE A 21 2.15 7.15 -6.30
CA PHE A 21 3.31 7.55 -5.49
C PHE A 21 3.86 6.39 -4.64
N GLY A 22 2.99 5.49 -4.16
CA GLY A 22 3.39 4.35 -3.33
C GLY A 22 4.02 3.22 -4.14
N CYS A 23 3.31 2.66 -5.11
CA CYS A 23 3.68 1.43 -5.81
C CYS A 23 3.97 1.60 -7.31
N GLY A 24 3.71 2.77 -7.91
CA GLY A 24 3.81 2.98 -9.36
C GLY A 24 5.23 2.93 -9.89
N GLY A 25 5.45 2.12 -10.93
CA GLY A 25 6.76 1.98 -11.59
C GLY A 25 7.18 3.21 -12.39
N ASP A 26 6.22 3.93 -12.97
CA ASP A 26 6.43 5.11 -13.80
C ASP A 26 6.48 6.43 -13.01
N GLN A 27 6.31 6.38 -11.68
CA GLN A 27 6.36 7.56 -10.82
C GLN A 27 7.80 7.86 -10.38
N PRO A 28 8.51 8.86 -10.99
CA PRO A 28 9.96 9.04 -10.78
C PRO A 28 10.35 9.42 -9.34
N HIS A 29 9.40 9.95 -8.58
CA HIS A 29 9.59 10.36 -7.18
C HIS A 29 8.86 9.44 -6.20
N GLY A 30 8.34 8.31 -6.69
CA GLY A 30 7.59 7.34 -5.90
C GLY A 30 8.45 6.53 -4.95
N LEU A 31 7.78 5.82 -4.07
CA LEU A 31 8.41 4.90 -3.13
C LEU A 31 8.84 3.59 -3.81
N HIS A 32 8.16 3.21 -4.90
CA HIS A 32 8.31 1.93 -5.62
C HIS A 32 8.24 0.74 -4.68
N LEU A 33 7.25 0.77 -3.79
CA LEU A 33 7.06 -0.24 -2.77
C LEU A 33 6.56 -1.54 -3.41
N GLU A 34 7.24 -2.63 -3.14
CA GLU A 34 6.85 -3.97 -3.59
C GLU A 34 6.16 -4.72 -2.46
N ALA A 35 4.88 -5.00 -2.65
CA ALA A 35 4.08 -5.73 -1.68
C ALA A 35 3.86 -7.18 -2.12
N ARG A 36 3.90 -8.12 -1.17
CA ARG A 36 3.62 -9.54 -1.37
C ARG A 36 2.47 -9.99 -0.50
N ALA A 37 1.62 -10.83 -1.07
CA ALA A 37 0.56 -11.50 -0.34
C ALA A 37 1.14 -12.44 0.73
N GLY A 38 0.61 -12.37 1.94
CA GLY A 38 0.90 -13.32 3.02
C GLY A 38 -0.22 -14.34 3.20
N GLU A 39 -0.14 -15.11 4.28
CA GLU A 39 -1.22 -16.00 4.68
C GLU A 39 -2.43 -15.21 5.22
N GLY A 40 -3.64 -15.77 5.08
CA GLY A 40 -4.85 -15.06 5.50
C GLY A 40 -5.04 -13.73 4.76
N VAL A 41 -5.28 -12.65 5.48
CA VAL A 41 -5.35 -11.29 4.93
C VAL A 41 -4.20 -10.47 5.50
N THR A 42 -2.98 -10.84 5.10
CA THR A 42 -1.74 -10.19 5.50
C THR A 42 -0.90 -9.82 4.28
N ILE A 43 -0.11 -8.77 4.39
CA ILE A 43 0.83 -8.29 3.38
C ILE A 43 2.21 -8.11 4.04
N THR A 44 3.25 -8.41 3.28
CA THR A 44 4.62 -7.99 3.59
C THR A 44 5.12 -7.09 2.48
N ALA A 45 5.92 -6.09 2.83
CA ALA A 45 6.55 -5.20 1.85
C ALA A 45 7.93 -4.77 2.31
N GLU A 46 8.77 -4.37 1.35
CA GLU A 46 10.08 -3.81 1.61
C GLU A 46 10.16 -2.40 1.02
N PHE A 47 10.71 -1.49 1.79
CA PHE A 47 10.91 -0.11 1.40
C PHE A 47 12.34 0.34 1.73
N THR A 48 13.11 0.71 0.73
CA THR A 48 14.45 1.27 0.94
C THR A 48 14.37 2.77 1.14
N VAL A 49 14.76 3.25 2.31
CA VAL A 49 14.87 4.67 2.61
C VAL A 49 16.08 5.25 1.91
N ARG A 50 15.88 6.15 0.95
CA ARG A 50 16.92 6.81 0.15
C ARG A 50 17.17 8.22 0.64
N ALA A 51 18.28 8.84 0.21
CA ALA A 51 18.60 10.24 0.53
C ALA A 51 17.48 11.23 0.14
N ALA A 52 16.74 10.96 -0.95
CA ALA A 52 15.57 11.76 -1.36
C ALA A 52 14.41 11.71 -0.38
N HIS A 53 14.41 10.76 0.55
CA HIS A 53 13.37 10.57 1.57
C HIS A 53 13.70 11.25 2.90
N GLN A 54 14.75 12.08 2.96
CA GLN A 54 15.18 12.74 4.20
C GLN A 54 14.18 13.80 4.67
N GLY A 55 13.99 13.83 6.00
CA GLY A 55 13.35 14.95 6.71
C GLY A 55 14.35 15.70 7.60
N ALA A 56 15.31 14.98 8.16
CA ALA A 56 16.45 15.52 8.89
C ALA A 56 17.73 14.89 8.34
N PRO A 57 18.93 15.48 8.56
CA PRO A 57 20.18 14.93 8.04
C PRO A 57 20.35 13.44 8.41
N GLY A 58 20.38 12.57 7.39
CA GLY A 58 20.54 11.13 7.55
C GLY A 58 19.31 10.36 8.05
N LEU A 59 18.15 11.00 8.23
CA LEU A 59 16.93 10.36 8.76
C LEU A 59 15.74 10.54 7.81
N ALA A 60 14.93 9.50 7.70
CA ALA A 60 13.70 9.51 6.91
C ALA A 60 12.69 10.55 7.41
N HIS A 61 12.01 11.21 6.48
CA HIS A 61 10.88 12.08 6.78
C HIS A 61 9.68 11.26 7.24
N GLY A 62 9.02 11.69 8.33
CA GLY A 62 7.86 10.98 8.87
C GLY A 62 6.72 10.81 7.88
N GLY A 63 6.45 11.81 7.03
CA GLY A 63 5.45 11.70 5.98
C GLY A 63 5.76 10.63 4.92
N VAL A 64 7.04 10.39 4.62
CA VAL A 64 7.45 9.30 3.72
C VAL A 64 7.20 7.93 4.36
N LEU A 65 7.51 7.79 5.65
CA LEU A 65 7.23 6.57 6.41
C LEU A 65 5.72 6.31 6.52
N ALA A 66 4.92 7.36 6.76
CA ALA A 66 3.46 7.27 6.77
C ALA A 66 2.91 6.84 5.40
N SER A 67 3.46 7.38 4.29
CA SER A 67 3.06 6.97 2.94
C SER A 67 3.41 5.51 2.65
N ALA A 68 4.56 5.02 3.11
CA ALA A 68 4.93 3.60 2.95
C ALA A 68 3.99 2.68 3.76
N LEU A 69 3.56 3.10 4.95
CA LEU A 69 2.57 2.39 5.75
C LEU A 69 1.18 2.41 5.08
N ASP A 70 0.75 3.57 4.57
CA ASP A 70 -0.53 3.72 3.86
C ASP A 70 -0.61 2.81 2.64
N GLU A 71 0.44 2.77 1.81
CA GLU A 71 0.52 1.90 0.63
C GLU A 71 0.49 0.42 1.02
N THR A 72 1.25 0.03 2.06
CA THR A 72 1.26 -1.37 2.54
C THR A 72 -0.11 -1.79 3.07
N LEU A 73 -0.77 -0.91 3.83
CA LEU A 73 -2.12 -1.14 4.36
C LEU A 73 -3.16 -1.17 3.24
N GLY A 74 -3.05 -0.27 2.26
CA GLY A 74 -3.91 -0.25 1.07
C GLY A 74 -3.81 -1.52 0.23
N SER A 75 -2.62 -2.12 0.18
CA SER A 75 -2.38 -3.39 -0.54
C SER A 75 -3.17 -4.58 0.02
N LEU A 76 -3.66 -4.52 1.27
CA LEU A 76 -4.56 -5.54 1.83
C LEU A 76 -5.88 -5.67 1.06
N ASN A 77 -6.32 -4.61 0.39
CA ASN A 77 -7.57 -4.62 -0.39
C ASN A 77 -7.50 -5.57 -1.59
N TRP A 78 -6.29 -5.88 -2.12
CA TRP A 78 -6.10 -6.93 -3.12
C TRP A 78 -6.55 -8.30 -2.63
N LEU A 79 -6.31 -8.59 -1.34
CA LEU A 79 -6.67 -9.87 -0.73
C LEU A 79 -8.16 -9.99 -0.42
N LEU A 80 -8.83 -8.84 -0.31
CA LEU A 80 -10.28 -8.74 -0.13
C LEU A 80 -11.02 -8.62 -1.47
N ARG A 81 -10.30 -8.39 -2.57
CA ARG A 81 -10.87 -8.10 -3.89
C ARG A 81 -11.87 -6.93 -3.82
N THR A 82 -11.47 -5.84 -3.16
CA THR A 82 -12.31 -4.66 -2.99
C THR A 82 -11.55 -3.37 -3.31
N ILE A 83 -12.27 -2.36 -3.75
CA ILE A 83 -11.73 -1.02 -3.96
C ILE A 83 -12.04 -0.19 -2.73
N ALA A 84 -11.03 0.33 -2.07
CA ALA A 84 -11.21 1.16 -0.89
C ALA A 84 -10.24 2.34 -0.88
N VAL A 85 -10.62 3.39 -0.19
CA VAL A 85 -9.80 4.60 0.01
C VAL A 85 -9.49 4.78 1.49
N THR A 86 -8.34 5.38 1.78
CA THR A 86 -7.94 5.70 3.15
C THR A 86 -8.89 6.73 3.75
N GLY A 87 -9.59 6.34 4.80
CA GLY A 87 -10.47 7.22 5.57
C GLY A 87 -9.78 7.78 6.81
N ARG A 88 -8.85 7.04 7.39
CA ARG A 88 -8.03 7.46 8.53
C ARG A 88 -6.73 6.66 8.55
N LEU A 89 -5.63 7.32 8.88
CA LEU A 89 -4.34 6.72 9.18
C LEU A 89 -3.80 7.34 10.47
N GLU A 90 -3.51 6.52 11.47
CA GLU A 90 -2.80 6.89 12.69
C GLU A 90 -1.43 6.25 12.64
N THR A 91 -0.37 7.02 12.88
CA THR A 91 1.01 6.53 12.79
C THR A 91 1.80 6.87 14.05
N ASP A 92 2.42 5.85 14.65
CA ASP A 92 3.35 6.00 15.75
C ASP A 92 4.80 5.89 15.24
N PHE A 93 5.60 6.92 15.47
CA PHE A 93 7.03 6.94 15.17
C PHE A 93 7.82 6.54 16.41
N VAL A 94 8.21 5.27 16.48
CA VAL A 94 8.83 4.66 17.68
C VAL A 94 10.34 4.87 17.69
N ARG A 95 10.97 4.82 16.51
CA ARG A 95 12.43 5.01 16.34
C ARG A 95 12.74 5.78 15.06
N PRO A 96 13.82 6.59 15.05
CA PRO A 96 14.32 7.17 13.81
C PRO A 96 14.74 6.09 12.83
N VAL A 97 14.46 6.30 11.55
CA VAL A 97 14.86 5.39 10.46
C VAL A 97 15.97 6.07 9.67
N PRO A 98 17.21 5.55 9.68
CA PRO A 98 18.29 6.11 8.89
C PRO A 98 18.06 5.96 7.39
N VAL A 99 18.62 6.88 6.58
CA VAL A 99 18.74 6.66 5.14
C VAL A 99 19.63 5.45 4.86
N ASP A 100 19.51 4.88 3.66
CA ASP A 100 20.19 3.67 3.21
C ASP A 100 19.82 2.42 4.03
N THR A 101 18.68 2.47 4.73
CA THR A 101 18.13 1.37 5.50
C THR A 101 16.91 0.77 4.78
N VAL A 102 16.79 -0.54 4.80
CA VAL A 102 15.57 -1.24 4.39
C VAL A 102 14.59 -1.27 5.56
N LEU A 103 13.38 -0.82 5.34
CA LEU A 103 12.26 -0.95 6.25
C LEU A 103 11.40 -2.13 5.80
N TYR A 104 11.26 -3.12 6.67
CA TYR A 104 10.40 -4.30 6.47
C TYR A 104 9.03 -4.00 7.06
N LEU A 105 8.01 -3.99 6.19
CA LEU A 105 6.64 -3.66 6.52
C LEU A 105 5.80 -4.95 6.56
N GLN A 106 4.93 -5.04 7.54
CA GLN A 106 3.95 -6.11 7.66
C GLN A 106 2.61 -5.50 8.04
N ALA A 107 1.56 -5.88 7.31
CA ALA A 107 0.20 -5.41 7.55
C ALA A 107 -0.80 -6.55 7.60
N GLU A 108 -1.89 -6.36 8.33
CA GLU A 108 -3.01 -7.29 8.41
C GLU A 108 -4.36 -6.56 8.55
N VAL A 109 -5.42 -7.21 8.07
CA VAL A 109 -6.79 -6.77 8.35
C VAL A 109 -7.21 -7.29 9.72
N THR A 110 -7.62 -6.36 10.60
CA THR A 110 -8.07 -6.68 11.96
C THR A 110 -9.59 -6.87 12.04
N ALA A 111 -10.36 -6.13 11.25
CA ALA A 111 -11.81 -6.26 11.18
C ALA A 111 -12.39 -5.71 9.87
N VAL A 112 -13.54 -6.24 9.48
CA VAL A 112 -14.40 -5.70 8.41
C VAL A 112 -15.80 -5.51 8.94
N ALA A 113 -16.36 -4.31 8.78
CA ALA A 113 -17.70 -3.96 9.25
C ALA A 113 -18.45 -3.15 8.17
N GLY A 114 -19.27 -3.82 7.37
CA GLY A 114 -19.90 -3.23 6.18
C GLY A 114 -18.81 -2.73 5.22
N ARG A 115 -18.84 -1.45 4.87
CA ARG A 115 -17.85 -0.81 3.99
C ARG A 115 -16.55 -0.41 4.70
N LYS A 116 -16.40 -0.67 6.00
CA LYS A 116 -15.25 -0.27 6.80
C LYS A 116 -14.28 -1.43 6.95
N ILE A 117 -13.04 -1.21 6.59
CA ILE A 117 -11.94 -2.16 6.72
C ILE A 117 -10.93 -1.56 7.70
N TYR A 118 -10.73 -2.23 8.81
CA TYR A 118 -9.76 -1.86 9.84
C TYR A 118 -8.50 -2.72 9.66
N SER A 119 -7.35 -2.09 9.71
CA SER A 119 -6.07 -2.75 9.48
C SER A 119 -4.98 -2.14 10.34
N THR A 120 -3.93 -2.90 10.57
CA THR A 120 -2.75 -2.47 11.32
C THR A 120 -1.49 -2.83 10.55
N ALA A 121 -0.42 -2.06 10.74
CA ALA A 121 0.89 -2.32 10.16
C ALA A 121 2.03 -2.01 11.13
N ILE A 122 3.14 -2.72 10.94
CA ILE A 122 4.40 -2.53 11.66
C ILE A 122 5.53 -2.42 10.65
N GLY A 123 6.42 -1.43 10.84
CA GLY A 123 7.67 -1.30 10.10
C GLY A 123 8.88 -1.56 11.00
N ARG A 124 9.81 -2.42 10.53
CA ARG A 124 11.01 -2.86 11.24
C ARG A 124 12.26 -2.51 10.46
N ILE A 125 13.32 -2.13 11.16
CA ILE A 125 14.59 -1.69 10.56
C ILE A 125 15.49 -2.88 10.26
N GLY A 126 15.98 -2.96 9.03
CA GLY A 126 17.09 -3.79 8.60
C GLY A 126 16.81 -5.28 8.43
N ALA A 127 15.74 -5.80 9.07
CA ALA A 127 15.35 -7.20 8.97
C ALA A 127 13.88 -7.40 9.36
N PRO A 128 13.22 -8.51 8.93
CA PRO A 128 11.83 -8.81 9.30
C PRO A 128 11.61 -8.97 10.81
N ASP A 129 12.64 -9.34 11.57
CA ASP A 129 12.66 -9.46 13.03
C ASP A 129 13.41 -8.30 13.71
N GLY A 130 13.79 -7.29 12.93
CA GLY A 130 14.50 -6.11 13.43
C GLY A 130 13.67 -5.23 14.38
N PRO A 131 14.28 -4.19 14.95
CA PRO A 131 13.58 -3.31 15.89
C PRO A 131 12.43 -2.57 15.21
N VAL A 132 11.29 -2.47 15.89
CA VAL A 132 10.13 -1.70 15.41
C VAL A 132 10.49 -0.23 15.37
N ALA A 133 10.28 0.41 14.20
CA ALA A 133 10.50 1.84 13.99
C ALA A 133 9.19 2.61 13.89
N VAL A 134 8.20 2.04 13.23
CA VAL A 134 6.90 2.69 12.99
C VAL A 134 5.77 1.68 13.14
N ARG A 135 4.59 2.17 13.51
CA ARG A 135 3.32 1.42 13.52
C ARG A 135 2.23 2.28 12.92
N ALA A 136 1.20 1.66 12.39
CA ALA A 136 0.01 2.37 11.97
C ALA A 136 -1.24 1.53 12.19
N ASP A 137 -2.33 2.23 12.50
CA ASP A 137 -3.70 1.76 12.44
C ASP A 137 -4.45 2.55 11.39
N ALA A 138 -5.21 1.86 10.54
CA ALA A 138 -5.94 2.50 9.44
C ALA A 138 -7.41 2.05 9.38
N LEU A 139 -8.21 2.97 8.87
CA LEU A 139 -9.57 2.72 8.41
C LEU A 139 -9.63 3.00 6.92
N PHE A 140 -9.91 1.97 6.14
CA PHE A 140 -10.27 2.10 4.73
C PHE A 140 -11.78 2.03 4.56
N ILE A 141 -12.28 2.77 3.57
CA ILE A 141 -13.70 2.82 3.23
C ILE A 141 -13.87 2.28 1.82
N GLU A 142 -14.58 1.17 1.70
CA GLU A 142 -14.96 0.62 0.40
C GLU A 142 -15.76 1.62 -0.41
N VAL A 143 -15.37 1.80 -1.68
CA VAL A 143 -15.99 2.72 -2.63
C VAL A 143 -16.24 2.01 -3.96
N LYS A 144 -17.11 2.57 -4.80
CA LYS A 144 -17.29 2.15 -6.18
C LYS A 144 -16.35 2.92 -7.11
N VAL A 145 -16.14 2.42 -8.33
CA VAL A 145 -15.33 3.10 -9.36
C VAL A 145 -15.82 4.52 -9.63
N ASP A 146 -17.16 4.75 -9.56
CA ASP A 146 -17.76 6.06 -9.70
C ASP A 146 -17.15 7.12 -8.77
N HIS A 147 -16.71 6.72 -7.57
CA HIS A 147 -16.02 7.63 -6.66
C HIS A 147 -14.80 8.30 -7.30
N PHE A 148 -14.02 7.55 -8.08
CA PHE A 148 -12.84 8.08 -8.76
C PHE A 148 -13.21 8.89 -10.00
N ILE A 149 -14.24 8.47 -10.72
CA ILE A 149 -14.77 9.21 -11.90
C ILE A 149 -15.28 10.58 -11.47
N ASP A 150 -16.01 10.64 -10.36
CA ASP A 150 -16.65 11.88 -9.88
C ASP A 150 -15.64 12.85 -9.22
N ASN A 151 -14.57 12.34 -8.62
CA ASN A 151 -13.63 13.13 -7.82
C ASN A 151 -12.22 13.25 -8.39
N GLY A 152 -11.88 12.41 -9.38
CA GLY A 152 -10.56 12.38 -10.00
C GLY A 152 -10.54 13.01 -11.40
N ARG A 153 -9.75 12.42 -12.28
CA ARG A 153 -9.66 12.76 -13.70
C ARG A 153 -10.33 11.70 -14.55
N PRO A 154 -11.60 11.86 -14.93
CA PRO A 154 -12.38 10.80 -15.57
C PRO A 154 -11.73 10.22 -16.84
N GLN A 155 -11.00 11.05 -17.58
CA GLN A 155 -10.32 10.63 -18.82
C GLN A 155 -9.15 9.68 -18.52
N GLU A 156 -8.35 9.98 -17.50
CA GLU A 156 -7.22 9.14 -17.08
C GLU A 156 -7.72 7.82 -16.50
N ILE A 157 -8.79 7.86 -15.72
CA ILE A 157 -9.40 6.67 -15.13
C ILE A 157 -9.94 5.75 -16.22
N ARG A 158 -10.66 6.28 -17.20
CA ARG A 158 -11.16 5.49 -18.34
C ARG A 158 -10.01 4.91 -19.16
N ALA A 159 -8.98 5.72 -19.47
CA ALA A 159 -7.82 5.27 -20.20
C ALA A 159 -7.11 4.11 -19.46
N ALA A 160 -6.98 4.19 -18.12
CA ALA A 160 -6.41 3.14 -17.32
C ALA A 160 -7.27 1.85 -17.32
N MET A 161 -8.59 1.98 -17.31
CA MET A 161 -9.51 0.84 -17.39
C MET A 161 -9.54 0.19 -18.77
N ASP A 162 -9.33 0.99 -19.84
CA ASP A 162 -9.37 0.54 -21.23
C ASP A 162 -8.00 0.02 -21.72
N ASP A 163 -6.90 0.23 -20.95
CA ASP A 163 -5.57 -0.26 -21.29
C ASP A 163 -5.37 -1.71 -20.82
N PRO A 164 -5.40 -2.69 -21.75
CA PRO A 164 -5.26 -4.11 -21.38
C PRO A 164 -3.87 -4.44 -20.77
N ASP A 165 -2.84 -3.66 -21.11
CA ASP A 165 -1.49 -3.87 -20.61
C ASP A 165 -1.35 -3.33 -19.19
N GLN A 166 -1.94 -2.19 -18.89
CA GLN A 166 -2.02 -1.68 -17.54
C GLN A 166 -2.87 -2.59 -16.65
N VAL A 167 -4.06 -2.97 -17.10
CA VAL A 167 -4.92 -3.91 -16.36
C VAL A 167 -4.19 -5.22 -16.04
N ARG A 168 -3.48 -5.81 -17.02
CA ARG A 168 -2.70 -7.03 -16.80
C ARG A 168 -1.54 -6.85 -15.82
N ARG A 169 -0.82 -5.73 -15.91
CA ARG A 169 0.35 -5.46 -15.05
C ARG A 169 -0.04 -5.05 -13.63
N THR A 170 -1.06 -4.23 -13.51
CA THR A 170 -1.45 -3.63 -12.24
C THR A 170 -2.60 -4.37 -11.56
N ARG A 171 -3.37 -5.15 -12.28
CA ARG A 171 -4.62 -5.79 -11.81
C ARG A 171 -5.58 -4.77 -11.15
N ALA A 172 -5.40 -3.48 -11.44
CA ALA A 172 -6.03 -2.38 -10.72
C ALA A 172 -7.56 -2.46 -10.75
N PHE A 173 -8.11 -2.97 -11.85
CA PHE A 173 -9.55 -3.03 -12.08
C PHE A 173 -10.11 -4.44 -12.23
N GLU A 174 -9.28 -5.48 -12.08
CA GLU A 174 -9.73 -6.89 -12.07
C GLU A 174 -10.59 -7.22 -10.84
N VAL A 175 -10.55 -6.39 -9.83
CA VAL A 175 -11.25 -6.61 -8.56
C VAL A 175 -12.72 -6.21 -8.59
N ASN A 176 -13.19 -5.68 -9.71
CA ASN A 176 -14.57 -5.25 -9.81
C ASN A 176 -15.21 -5.86 -11.07
N PRO A 177 -16.08 -6.88 -10.93
CA PRO A 177 -16.91 -7.35 -12.04
C PRO A 177 -17.98 -6.33 -12.42
#